data_4b7ef519e5547c883bb398aea167c11c
#
_entry.id   4b7ef519e5547c883bb398aea167c11c
#
_cell.length_a   1.000
_cell.length_b   1.000
_cell.length_c   1.000
_cell.angle_alpha   90.00
_cell.angle_beta   90.00
_cell.angle_gamma   90.00
#
_symmetry.space_group_name_H-M   'P 1'
#
loop_
_entity.id
_entity.type
_entity.pdbx_description
1 polymer ?
#
loop_
_entity_poly.entity_id
_entity_poly.type
_entity_poly.pdbx_seq_one_letter_code
_entity_poly.pdbx_strand_id
1 'polypeptide(L)'
;MKRVVVALVMALLAVGFASARKGGASFPFDPMEAVLVSHPDNLMSHTTSTVIRENGDVFVGHIRDQKHNHEDGKSSSIEVVISKFNLKDLKAPRITYTTVMSVGGQIGDFKQSDTMPTYDPFLFDAGDKLRCLFYGYGEEGWTLLSVDIDPKSCELAKEVKPVTLTYEVDGKRNTVSMTAPGFRKFYEDIGVKDFKRYERPIPDKKFTRHGDWWYNVIGNWCCRGSIPAVVRTKNGIDLEVVFTCPEFVWGAAETAMAIKDDRCYIIARTARPSDKSKRGVYMGCYSLTDGECLRKPYKIGSVESRPDLLLFKGKVYAMYNTDPSYVTEEGKRVYRSRIRLSEIMKDGSVLRAWEISSPYSIQYYCMNEHKGKAYLSFVEDRFLRANSYKGNIAFIQLDL
;
A
#
# COMPACT_ATOMS: atom_id res chain seq x y z
N MET A 1 43.79 12.25 5.50
CA MET A 1 43.05 13.20 4.63
C MET A 1 41.71 12.72 4.04
N LYS A 2 41.41 11.41 4.01
CA LYS A 2 40.10 10.91 3.44
C LYS A 2 38.87 11.03 4.37
N ARG A 3 39.05 11.23 5.68
CA ARG A 3 37.94 11.34 6.66
C ARG A 3 37.35 12.75 6.81
N VAL A 4 38.09 13.79 6.42
CA VAL A 4 37.64 15.20 6.53
C VAL A 4 36.73 15.59 5.35
N VAL A 5 36.92 14.98 4.18
CA VAL A 5 36.12 15.29 2.98
C VAL A 5 34.68 14.76 3.10
N VAL A 6 34.45 13.62 3.77
CA VAL A 6 33.10 13.04 3.94
C VAL A 6 32.26 13.88 4.92
N ALA A 7 32.87 14.46 5.95
CA ALA A 7 32.17 15.33 6.90
C ALA A 7 31.76 16.68 6.28
N LEU A 8 32.54 17.21 5.33
CA LEU A 8 32.22 18.47 4.64
C LEU A 8 31.11 18.32 3.62
N VAL A 9 31.01 17.17 2.95
CA VAL A 9 29.93 16.87 1.99
C VAL A 9 28.58 16.66 2.71
N MET A 10 28.60 16.09 3.91
CA MET A 10 27.38 15.94 4.73
C MET A 10 26.90 17.28 5.31
N ALA A 11 27.79 18.22 5.60
CA ALA A 11 27.44 19.56 6.09
C ALA A 11 26.87 20.48 4.97
N LEU A 12 27.31 20.30 3.73
CA LEU A 12 26.82 21.09 2.58
C LEU A 12 25.42 20.62 2.09
N LEU A 13 25.05 19.37 2.33
CA LEU A 13 23.69 18.87 2.05
C LEU A 13 22.65 19.39 3.06
N ALA A 14 23.07 19.79 4.26
CA ALA A 14 22.17 20.32 5.29
C ALA A 14 21.79 21.79 5.09
N VAL A 15 22.48 22.54 4.25
CA VAL A 15 22.25 23.99 4.05
C VAL A 15 21.21 24.28 2.98
N GLY A 16 20.84 23.31 2.12
CA GLY A 16 19.89 23.49 1.00
C GLY A 16 18.40 23.53 1.39
N PHE A 17 18.02 23.23 2.63
CA PHE A 17 16.62 23.09 3.06
C PHE A 17 16.03 24.33 3.78
N ALA A 18 16.76 25.42 3.91
CA ALA A 18 16.35 26.56 4.73
C ALA A 18 15.56 27.65 3.99
N SER A 19 15.01 27.41 2.81
CA SER A 19 14.30 28.46 2.05
C SER A 19 12.93 28.01 1.53
N ALA A 20 11.94 27.97 2.42
CA ALA A 20 10.51 28.19 2.11
C ALA A 20 9.65 28.24 3.39
N ARG A 21 10.05 29.01 4.41
CA ARG A 21 9.12 29.37 5.50
C ARG A 21 8.48 30.72 5.19
N LYS A 22 7.43 30.74 4.37
CA LYS A 22 6.41 31.79 4.41
C LYS A 22 5.13 31.18 4.95
N GLY A 23 4.81 31.44 6.22
CA GLY A 23 3.46 31.55 6.78
C GLY A 23 2.44 30.40 6.64
N GLY A 24 2.80 29.22 6.13
CA GLY A 24 1.95 28.03 6.07
C GLY A 24 2.32 27.04 7.16
N ALA A 25 1.36 26.26 7.68
CA ALA A 25 1.65 25.15 8.58
C ALA A 25 2.71 24.23 7.92
N SER A 26 3.75 23.86 8.68
CA SER A 26 4.80 22.95 8.20
C SER A 26 4.18 21.62 7.81
N PHE A 27 4.76 20.96 6.79
CA PHE A 27 4.38 19.60 6.43
C PHE A 27 4.57 18.68 7.67
N PRO A 28 3.68 17.74 7.95
CA PRO A 28 3.63 17.01 9.22
C PRO A 28 4.76 16.01 9.44
N PHE A 29 5.77 15.97 8.57
CA PHE A 29 7.00 15.23 8.81
C PHE A 29 8.12 15.68 7.86
N ASP A 30 9.38 15.44 8.27
CA ASP A 30 10.54 15.53 7.39
C ASP A 30 10.91 14.12 6.93
N PRO A 31 10.85 13.80 5.63
CA PRO A 31 11.23 12.48 5.14
C PRO A 31 12.67 12.07 5.50
N MET A 32 13.58 13.03 5.71
CA MET A 32 14.97 12.76 6.09
C MET A 32 15.10 12.22 7.51
N GLU A 33 14.13 12.47 8.38
CA GLU A 33 14.10 11.96 9.75
C GLU A 33 13.54 10.54 9.85
N ALA A 34 13.00 10.00 8.75
CA ALA A 34 12.44 8.66 8.72
C ALA A 34 13.52 7.59 8.89
N VAL A 35 13.18 6.58 9.69
CA VAL A 35 14.05 5.43 9.96
C VAL A 35 13.89 4.38 8.87
N LEU A 36 15.01 3.87 8.36
CA LEU A 36 14.98 2.79 7.38
C LEU A 36 14.71 1.44 8.07
N VAL A 37 13.70 0.75 7.61
CA VAL A 37 13.24 -0.53 8.19
C VAL A 37 13.27 -1.70 7.21
N SER A 38 13.73 -1.48 5.96
CA SER A 38 13.99 -2.55 5.00
C SER A 38 15.25 -3.33 5.35
N HIS A 39 15.32 -4.57 4.85
CA HIS A 39 16.51 -5.42 5.05
C HIS A 39 17.77 -4.73 4.50
N PRO A 40 18.91 -4.76 5.21
CA PRO A 40 20.12 -4.04 4.82
C PRO A 40 20.70 -4.50 3.46
N ASP A 41 20.55 -5.79 3.12
CA ASP A 41 20.99 -6.34 1.83
C ASP A 41 20.00 -6.08 0.68
N ASN A 42 19.01 -5.24 0.93
CA ASN A 42 17.98 -4.94 -0.03
C ASN A 42 18.53 -4.04 -1.14
N LEU A 43 18.47 -4.51 -2.39
CA LEU A 43 18.72 -3.67 -3.55
C LEU A 43 17.49 -2.87 -3.94
N MET A 44 16.30 -3.35 -3.55
CA MET A 44 15.04 -2.75 -3.94
C MET A 44 13.88 -3.27 -3.09
N SER A 45 13.19 -2.39 -2.37
CA SER A 45 11.90 -2.66 -1.74
C SER A 45 10.77 -2.00 -2.50
N HIS A 46 9.61 -2.61 -2.40
CA HIS A 46 8.39 -2.11 -3.04
C HIS A 46 7.19 -2.48 -2.18
N THR A 47 6.16 -1.63 -2.21
CA THR A 47 4.95 -1.76 -1.39
C THR A 47 5.23 -1.77 0.11
N THR A 48 4.27 -1.29 0.87
CA THR A 48 4.29 -1.37 2.33
C THR A 48 2.92 -1.78 2.81
N SER A 49 2.87 -2.64 3.81
CA SER A 49 1.69 -2.91 4.62
C SER A 49 2.13 -2.91 6.07
N THR A 50 1.44 -2.19 6.93
CA THR A 50 1.91 -2.00 8.31
C THR A 50 0.80 -2.32 9.29
N VAL A 51 1.16 -3.08 10.32
CA VAL A 51 0.36 -3.33 11.52
C VAL A 51 1.16 -2.84 12.73
N ILE A 52 0.51 -2.06 13.59
CA ILE A 52 1.06 -1.65 14.88
C ILE A 52 0.19 -2.27 15.97
N ARG A 53 0.78 -3.15 16.77
CA ARG A 53 0.07 -3.87 17.83
C ARG A 53 0.00 -3.04 19.10
N GLU A 54 -0.91 -3.39 19.99
CA GLU A 54 -1.19 -2.65 21.23
C GLU A 54 0.04 -2.47 22.13
N ASN A 55 0.97 -3.44 22.14
CA ASN A 55 2.23 -3.39 22.88
C ASN A 55 3.31 -2.49 22.22
N GLY A 56 3.00 -1.91 21.04
CA GLY A 56 3.92 -1.07 20.28
C GLY A 56 4.83 -1.83 19.31
N ASP A 57 4.65 -3.15 19.16
CA ASP A 57 5.33 -3.90 18.11
C ASP A 57 4.80 -3.48 16.74
N VAL A 58 5.70 -3.15 15.84
CA VAL A 58 5.43 -2.75 14.46
C VAL A 58 5.88 -3.86 13.54
N PHE A 59 4.99 -4.24 12.64
CA PHE A 59 5.27 -5.18 11.57
C PHE A 59 5.07 -4.46 10.24
N VAL A 60 6.09 -4.46 9.40
CA VAL A 60 6.05 -3.85 8.06
C VAL A 60 6.31 -4.93 7.02
N GLY A 61 5.25 -5.32 6.32
CA GLY A 61 5.34 -6.20 5.18
C GLY A 61 5.80 -5.45 3.93
N HIS A 62 6.76 -5.99 3.22
CA HIS A 62 7.27 -5.43 1.98
C HIS A 62 7.85 -6.51 1.07
N ILE A 63 8.04 -6.22 -0.20
CA ILE A 63 8.85 -7.07 -1.06
C ILE A 63 10.31 -6.64 -1.01
N ARG A 64 11.21 -7.61 -1.12
CA ARG A 64 12.64 -7.43 -1.26
C ARG A 64 13.08 -8.02 -2.59
N ASP A 65 13.89 -7.30 -3.33
CA ASP A 65 14.56 -7.83 -4.53
C ASP A 65 16.07 -7.64 -4.35
N GLN A 66 16.82 -8.73 -4.54
CA GLN A 66 18.28 -8.74 -4.44
C GLN A 66 18.96 -8.49 -5.79
N LYS A 67 18.20 -8.53 -6.89
CA LYS A 67 18.73 -8.35 -8.25
C LYS A 67 17.86 -7.37 -9.02
N HIS A 68 18.46 -6.35 -9.59
CA HIS A 68 17.79 -5.28 -10.37
C HIS A 68 17.02 -5.72 -11.65
N ASN A 69 16.72 -6.99 -11.85
CA ASN A 69 16.23 -7.56 -13.10
C ASN A 69 14.72 -7.48 -13.31
N HIS A 70 14.05 -6.47 -12.74
CA HIS A 70 12.59 -6.29 -12.95
C HIS A 70 12.20 -5.85 -14.35
N GLU A 71 13.12 -5.31 -15.12
CA GLU A 71 12.82 -4.79 -16.47
C GLU A 71 12.51 -5.90 -17.47
N ASP A 72 13.01 -7.12 -17.23
CA ASP A 72 12.90 -8.25 -18.18
C ASP A 72 11.80 -9.26 -17.83
N GLY A 73 11.01 -9.03 -16.79
CA GLY A 73 9.98 -9.97 -16.32
C GLY A 73 10.52 -11.31 -15.81
N LYS A 74 11.83 -11.41 -15.58
CA LYS A 74 12.55 -12.63 -15.15
C LYS A 74 13.18 -12.46 -13.78
N SER A 75 12.50 -11.81 -12.84
CA SER A 75 13.05 -11.63 -11.51
C SER A 75 12.93 -12.91 -10.68
N SER A 76 13.98 -13.65 -10.61
CA SER A 76 14.11 -14.87 -9.80
C SER A 76 14.51 -14.59 -8.34
N SER A 77 14.35 -13.37 -7.83
CA SER A 77 14.88 -12.96 -6.52
C SER A 77 13.93 -12.14 -5.65
N ILE A 78 12.65 -12.04 -6.04
CA ILE A 78 11.66 -11.31 -5.23
C ILE A 78 11.17 -12.18 -4.07
N GLU A 79 11.25 -11.62 -2.89
CA GLU A 79 10.77 -12.21 -1.65
C GLU A 79 9.73 -11.32 -0.99
N VAL A 80 8.76 -11.92 -0.32
CA VAL A 80 7.92 -11.25 0.66
C VAL A 80 8.61 -11.31 2.01
N VAL A 81 8.86 -10.15 2.60
CA VAL A 81 9.57 -10.00 3.87
C VAL A 81 8.75 -9.17 4.84
N ILE A 82 8.85 -9.50 6.12
CA ILE A 82 8.31 -8.70 7.22
C ILE A 82 9.46 -8.21 8.08
N SER A 83 9.50 -6.92 8.30
CA SER A 83 10.36 -6.26 9.28
C SER A 83 9.59 -6.07 10.58
N LYS A 84 10.16 -6.47 11.72
CA LYS A 84 9.58 -6.25 13.05
C LYS A 84 10.51 -5.38 13.89
N PHE A 85 9.94 -4.39 14.57
CA PHE A 85 10.61 -3.54 15.57
C PHE A 85 9.60 -3.01 16.58
N ASN A 86 10.04 -2.24 17.56
CA ASN A 86 9.13 -1.66 18.56
C ASN A 86 9.18 -0.13 18.55
N LEU A 87 8.05 0.53 18.71
CA LEU A 87 7.93 2.00 18.75
C LEU A 87 8.73 2.66 19.86
N LYS A 88 9.04 1.95 20.97
CA LYS A 88 9.85 2.48 22.06
C LYS A 88 11.29 2.80 21.61
N ASP A 89 11.78 2.05 20.64
CA ASP A 89 13.14 2.15 20.12
C ASP A 89 13.19 2.85 18.75
N LEU A 90 12.15 3.61 18.37
CA LEU A 90 12.01 4.15 17.02
C LEU A 90 13.22 4.97 16.53
N LYS A 91 13.94 5.64 17.41
CA LYS A 91 15.14 6.42 17.03
C LYS A 91 16.33 5.55 16.58
N ALA A 92 16.42 4.32 17.07
CA ALA A 92 17.46 3.36 16.73
C ALA A 92 16.90 1.92 16.84
N PRO A 93 15.97 1.54 15.96
CA PRO A 93 15.23 0.29 16.11
C PRO A 93 16.12 -0.92 15.92
N ARG A 94 15.91 -1.91 16.79
CA ARG A 94 16.40 -3.27 16.54
C ARG A 94 15.39 -3.97 15.65
N ILE A 95 15.78 -4.27 14.41
CA ILE A 95 14.87 -4.82 13.42
C ILE A 95 15.16 -6.30 13.23
N THR A 96 14.11 -7.11 13.33
CA THR A 96 14.13 -8.53 12.96
C THR A 96 13.44 -8.69 11.62
N TYR A 97 13.99 -9.53 10.75
CA TYR A 97 13.47 -9.79 9.41
C TYR A 97 13.01 -11.24 9.30
N THR A 98 11.84 -11.44 8.70
CA THR A 98 11.28 -12.76 8.41
C THR A 98 10.92 -12.83 6.94
N THR A 99 11.54 -13.74 6.19
CA THR A 99 11.13 -14.05 4.82
C THR A 99 9.88 -14.94 4.90
N VAL A 100 8.78 -14.44 4.34
CA VAL A 100 7.51 -15.17 4.28
C VAL A 100 7.50 -16.15 3.11
N MET A 101 7.90 -15.65 1.94
CA MET A 101 7.94 -16.46 0.73
C MET A 101 9.01 -15.95 -0.22
N SER A 102 9.69 -16.85 -0.89
CA SER A 102 10.65 -16.57 -1.95
C SER A 102 10.30 -17.35 -3.22
N VAL A 103 10.91 -16.98 -4.33
CA VAL A 103 10.83 -17.79 -5.57
C VAL A 103 11.36 -19.19 -5.29
N GLY A 104 10.61 -20.22 -5.70
CA GLY A 104 10.91 -21.62 -5.41
C GLY A 104 10.71 -22.05 -3.95
N GLY A 105 10.30 -21.14 -3.07
CA GLY A 105 10.04 -21.43 -1.66
C GLY A 105 8.83 -22.32 -1.44
N GLN A 106 8.75 -22.92 -0.26
CA GLN A 106 7.65 -23.81 0.12
C GLN A 106 7.18 -23.54 1.55
N ILE A 107 5.85 -23.54 1.75
CA ILE A 107 5.21 -23.54 3.07
C ILE A 107 4.14 -24.63 3.04
N GLY A 108 4.30 -25.67 3.86
CA GLY A 108 3.42 -26.84 3.84
C GLY A 108 3.36 -27.46 2.46
N ASP A 109 2.16 -27.65 1.93
CA ASP A 109 1.93 -28.22 0.60
C ASP A 109 2.03 -27.21 -0.55
N PHE A 110 2.06 -25.90 -0.24
CA PHE A 110 2.19 -24.87 -1.26
C PHE A 110 3.64 -24.67 -1.66
N LYS A 111 3.93 -24.89 -2.95
CA LYS A 111 5.22 -24.58 -3.56
C LYS A 111 5.07 -23.37 -4.50
N GLN A 112 5.84 -22.33 -4.23
CA GLN A 112 5.98 -21.17 -5.09
C GLN A 112 6.72 -21.56 -6.38
N SER A 113 6.29 -21.05 -7.52
CA SER A 113 6.99 -21.23 -8.80
C SER A 113 8.48 -20.88 -8.70
N ASP A 114 9.31 -21.67 -9.39
CA ASP A 114 10.76 -21.45 -9.47
C ASP A 114 11.13 -20.26 -10.39
N THR A 115 10.16 -19.70 -11.12
CA THR A 115 10.40 -18.64 -12.13
C THR A 115 9.53 -17.42 -11.93
N MET A 116 8.40 -17.55 -11.24
CA MET A 116 7.47 -16.44 -11.02
C MET A 116 7.66 -15.85 -9.62
N PRO A 117 7.72 -14.52 -9.52
CA PRO A 117 7.90 -13.85 -8.26
C PRO A 117 6.66 -13.95 -7.36
N THR A 118 6.86 -13.81 -6.06
CA THR A 118 5.79 -13.55 -5.10
C THR A 118 5.64 -12.03 -4.94
N TYR A 119 4.45 -11.53 -4.52
CA TYR A 119 4.20 -10.07 -4.44
C TYR A 119 3.31 -9.66 -3.28
N ASP A 120 3.39 -8.35 -2.97
CA ASP A 120 2.45 -7.52 -2.21
C ASP A 120 1.95 -8.17 -0.91
N PRO A 121 2.72 -8.09 0.17
CA PRO A 121 2.22 -8.48 1.48
C PRO A 121 1.13 -7.53 1.95
N PHE A 122 0.07 -8.09 2.56
CA PHE A 122 -0.97 -7.37 3.26
C PHE A 122 -1.10 -7.95 4.66
N LEU A 123 -0.88 -7.11 5.67
CA LEU A 123 -0.87 -7.58 7.04
C LEU A 123 -2.24 -7.39 7.70
N PHE A 124 -2.64 -8.38 8.50
CA PHE A 124 -3.85 -8.38 9.29
C PHE A 124 -3.53 -8.81 10.73
N ASP A 125 -3.91 -8.00 11.71
CA ASP A 125 -3.80 -8.38 13.13
C ASP A 125 -5.02 -9.23 13.53
N ALA A 126 -4.80 -10.52 13.71
CA ALA A 126 -5.84 -11.45 14.13
C ALA A 126 -5.94 -11.58 15.68
N GLY A 127 -5.26 -10.71 16.43
CA GLY A 127 -5.26 -10.68 17.89
C GLY A 127 -4.18 -11.58 18.50
N ASP A 128 -4.34 -12.89 18.49
CA ASP A 128 -3.33 -13.84 18.99
C ASP A 128 -2.16 -14.04 18.03
N LYS A 129 -2.37 -13.79 16.75
CA LYS A 129 -1.40 -13.96 15.68
C LYS A 129 -1.43 -12.79 14.68
N LEU A 130 -0.36 -12.63 13.94
CA LEU A 130 -0.30 -11.79 12.77
C LEU A 130 -0.58 -12.67 11.54
N ARG A 131 -1.37 -12.19 10.60
CA ARG A 131 -1.60 -12.84 9.32
C ARG A 131 -0.98 -12.04 8.19
N CYS A 132 -0.20 -12.70 7.35
CA CYS A 132 0.32 -12.13 6.12
C CYS A 132 -0.43 -12.72 4.93
N LEU A 133 -1.13 -11.87 4.19
CA LEU A 133 -1.66 -12.22 2.88
C LEU A 133 -0.60 -11.84 1.84
N PHE A 134 -0.41 -12.69 0.84
CA PHE A 134 0.57 -12.45 -0.22
C PHE A 134 0.17 -13.17 -1.51
N TYR A 135 0.68 -12.71 -2.63
CA TYR A 135 0.49 -13.41 -3.89
C TYR A 135 1.53 -14.50 -4.07
N GLY A 136 1.05 -15.74 -4.12
CA GLY A 136 1.80 -16.88 -4.62
C GLY A 136 1.46 -17.18 -6.08
N TYR A 137 2.34 -17.89 -6.76
CA TYR A 137 2.13 -18.42 -8.11
C TYR A 137 2.35 -19.92 -8.09
N GLY A 138 1.24 -20.66 -8.11
CA GLY A 138 1.21 -22.11 -8.21
C GLY A 138 0.78 -22.59 -9.59
N GLU A 139 0.29 -23.82 -9.68
CA GLU A 139 -0.17 -24.45 -10.93
C GLU A 139 -1.34 -23.71 -11.58
N GLU A 140 -2.25 -23.15 -10.78
CA GLU A 140 -3.41 -22.37 -11.23
C GLU A 140 -3.12 -20.91 -11.55
N GLY A 141 -1.85 -20.48 -11.49
CA GLY A 141 -1.44 -19.09 -11.64
C GLY A 141 -1.43 -18.32 -10.34
N TRP A 142 -1.72 -17.02 -10.39
CA TRP A 142 -1.75 -16.14 -9.22
C TRP A 142 -2.87 -16.51 -8.25
N THR A 143 -2.50 -16.65 -7.00
CA THR A 143 -3.41 -16.92 -5.88
C THR A 143 -3.09 -16.02 -4.72
N LEU A 144 -4.09 -15.37 -4.13
CA LEU A 144 -3.94 -14.66 -2.85
C LEU A 144 -3.99 -15.70 -1.73
N LEU A 145 -2.87 -15.87 -1.07
CA LEU A 145 -2.65 -16.81 0.01
C LEU A 145 -2.51 -16.07 1.34
N SER A 146 -2.70 -16.77 2.43
CA SER A 146 -2.45 -16.27 3.77
C SER A 146 -1.60 -17.26 4.56
N VAL A 147 -0.70 -16.75 5.40
CA VAL A 147 0.06 -17.50 6.40
C VAL A 147 -0.02 -16.80 7.74
N ASP A 148 -0.20 -17.56 8.80
CA ASP A 148 -0.17 -17.05 10.16
C ASP A 148 1.28 -16.97 10.67
N ILE A 149 1.56 -15.97 11.47
CA ILE A 149 2.87 -15.65 12.02
C ILE A 149 2.72 -15.46 13.53
N ASP A 150 3.54 -16.14 14.31
CA ASP A 150 3.63 -15.84 15.73
C ASP A 150 4.23 -14.44 15.93
N PRO A 151 3.51 -13.49 16.54
CA PRO A 151 3.99 -12.12 16.65
C PRO A 151 5.15 -11.96 17.64
N LYS A 152 5.44 -12.97 18.48
CA LYS A 152 6.58 -12.93 19.41
C LYS A 152 7.84 -13.48 18.77
N SER A 153 7.79 -14.74 18.30
CA SER A 153 8.93 -15.44 17.70
C SER A 153 9.17 -15.06 16.23
N CYS A 154 8.14 -14.53 15.53
CA CYS A 154 8.12 -14.32 14.09
C CYS A 154 8.19 -15.61 13.27
N GLU A 155 7.89 -16.75 13.86
CA GLU A 155 7.81 -18.03 13.17
C GLU A 155 6.55 -18.11 12.33
N LEU A 156 6.69 -18.67 11.13
CA LEU A 156 5.59 -18.92 10.20
C LEU A 156 4.86 -20.20 10.59
N ALA A 157 3.53 -20.18 10.44
CA ALA A 157 2.76 -21.43 10.45
C ALA A 157 3.19 -22.33 9.28
N LYS A 158 3.04 -23.63 9.49
CA LYS A 158 3.40 -24.66 8.48
C LYS A 158 2.36 -24.82 7.38
N GLU A 159 1.30 -24.03 7.39
CA GLU A 159 0.18 -24.13 6.46
C GLU A 159 -0.12 -22.74 5.86
N VAL A 160 -0.35 -22.70 4.57
CA VAL A 160 -0.96 -21.57 3.90
C VAL A 160 -2.43 -21.84 3.58
N LYS A 161 -3.25 -20.80 3.61
CA LYS A 161 -4.67 -20.89 3.26
C LYS A 161 -5.00 -19.94 2.11
N PRO A 162 -5.76 -20.40 1.12
CA PRO A 162 -6.27 -19.48 0.10
C PRO A 162 -7.26 -18.50 0.72
N VAL A 163 -7.22 -17.25 0.28
CA VAL A 163 -8.23 -16.26 0.62
C VAL A 163 -9.46 -16.50 -0.24
N THR A 164 -10.65 -16.40 0.36
CA THR A 164 -11.93 -16.56 -0.35
C THR A 164 -12.66 -15.24 -0.48
N LEU A 165 -13.49 -15.11 -1.51
CA LEU A 165 -14.37 -13.98 -1.74
C LEU A 165 -15.82 -14.47 -1.92
N THR A 166 -16.68 -14.04 -1.01
CA THR A 166 -18.12 -14.31 -1.07
C THR A 166 -18.84 -13.04 -1.53
N TYR A 167 -19.78 -13.19 -2.46
CA TYR A 167 -20.58 -12.11 -3.03
C TYR A 167 -21.98 -12.60 -3.41
N GLU A 168 -22.89 -11.67 -3.58
CA GLU A 168 -24.25 -11.95 -3.99
C GLU A 168 -24.55 -11.31 -5.35
N VAL A 169 -25.15 -12.09 -6.25
CA VAL A 169 -25.66 -11.63 -7.55
C VAL A 169 -26.99 -12.29 -7.81
N ASP A 170 -28.00 -11.53 -8.17
CA ASP A 170 -29.38 -11.98 -8.45
C ASP A 170 -29.98 -12.84 -7.31
N GLY A 171 -29.70 -12.45 -6.05
CA GLY A 171 -30.14 -13.14 -4.85
C GLY A 171 -29.44 -14.48 -4.58
N LYS A 172 -28.37 -14.80 -5.33
CA LYS A 172 -27.55 -15.99 -5.13
C LYS A 172 -26.22 -15.64 -4.51
N ARG A 173 -25.93 -16.33 -3.41
CA ARG A 173 -24.61 -16.23 -2.73
C ARG A 173 -23.60 -17.15 -3.41
N ASN A 174 -22.51 -16.57 -3.86
CA ASN A 174 -21.38 -17.25 -4.52
C ASN A 174 -20.13 -17.10 -3.68
N THR A 175 -19.25 -18.09 -3.70
CA THR A 175 -17.93 -18.04 -3.07
C THR A 175 -16.89 -18.54 -4.06
N VAL A 176 -15.81 -17.81 -4.19
CA VAL A 176 -14.67 -18.17 -5.05
C VAL A 176 -13.37 -18.05 -4.27
N SER A 177 -12.38 -18.84 -4.61
CA SER A 177 -11.01 -18.61 -4.14
C SER A 177 -10.44 -17.40 -4.87
N MET A 178 -9.61 -16.60 -4.19
CA MET A 178 -8.95 -15.42 -4.76
C MET A 178 -7.76 -15.83 -5.66
N THR A 179 -8.06 -16.71 -6.62
CA THR A 179 -7.20 -17.10 -7.75
C THR A 179 -7.52 -16.22 -8.96
N ALA A 180 -6.66 -16.26 -9.98
CA ALA A 180 -6.93 -15.56 -11.24
C ALA A 180 -8.28 -15.98 -11.87
N PRO A 181 -8.63 -17.28 -11.98
CA PRO A 181 -9.94 -17.71 -12.46
C PRO A 181 -11.10 -17.29 -11.56
N GLY A 182 -10.96 -17.44 -10.25
CA GLY A 182 -12.02 -17.12 -9.29
C GLY A 182 -12.34 -15.64 -9.27
N PHE A 183 -11.34 -14.78 -9.32
CA PHE A 183 -11.54 -13.34 -9.37
C PHE A 183 -12.13 -12.88 -10.71
N ARG A 184 -11.81 -13.59 -11.81
CA ARG A 184 -12.47 -13.42 -13.11
C ARG A 184 -13.96 -13.68 -12.98
N LYS A 185 -14.30 -14.83 -12.45
CA LYS A 185 -15.69 -15.21 -12.26
C LYS A 185 -16.47 -14.14 -11.48
N PHE A 186 -15.91 -13.63 -10.38
CA PHE A 186 -16.53 -12.54 -9.63
C PHE A 186 -16.85 -11.32 -10.52
N TYR A 187 -15.89 -10.84 -11.31
CA TYR A 187 -16.14 -9.69 -12.18
C TYR A 187 -17.12 -9.97 -13.30
N GLU A 188 -17.09 -11.15 -13.90
CA GLU A 188 -18.06 -11.58 -14.92
C GLU A 188 -19.47 -11.62 -14.34
N ASP A 189 -19.63 -12.19 -13.15
CA ASP A 189 -20.92 -12.29 -12.46
C ASP A 189 -21.51 -10.91 -12.10
N ILE A 190 -20.68 -9.93 -11.73
CA ILE A 190 -21.16 -8.55 -11.48
C ILE A 190 -21.28 -7.70 -12.77
N GLY A 191 -21.18 -8.32 -13.95
CA GLY A 191 -21.46 -7.69 -15.25
C GLY A 191 -20.31 -6.89 -15.86
N VAL A 192 -19.08 -7.02 -15.37
CA VAL A 192 -17.90 -6.42 -15.99
C VAL A 192 -17.47 -7.25 -17.19
N LYS A 193 -17.56 -6.67 -18.42
CA LYS A 193 -17.40 -7.43 -19.68
C LYS A 193 -16.04 -7.26 -20.36
N ASP A 194 -15.29 -6.23 -20.04
CA ASP A 194 -14.09 -5.84 -20.81
C ASP A 194 -12.78 -6.27 -20.12
N PHE A 195 -12.62 -7.56 -19.93
CA PHE A 195 -11.37 -8.09 -19.41
C PHE A 195 -10.38 -8.40 -20.52
N LYS A 196 -9.53 -7.46 -20.84
CA LYS A 196 -8.46 -7.71 -21.83
C LYS A 196 -7.26 -8.45 -21.23
N ARG A 197 -7.04 -8.35 -19.93
CA ARG A 197 -5.93 -9.00 -19.23
C ARG A 197 -6.22 -9.04 -17.73
N TYR A 198 -5.98 -10.19 -17.12
CA TYR A 198 -5.98 -10.33 -15.67
C TYR A 198 -4.60 -10.16 -15.17
N GLU A 199 -4.45 -9.45 -14.09
CA GLU A 199 -3.25 -9.64 -13.35
C GLU A 199 -3.58 -10.16 -11.97
N ARG A 200 -4.13 -9.37 -11.08
CA ARG A 200 -4.46 -9.82 -9.73
C ARG A 200 -5.33 -8.80 -9.02
N PRO A 201 -6.20 -9.26 -8.12
CA PRO A 201 -6.85 -8.34 -7.19
C PRO A 201 -5.81 -7.64 -6.33
N ILE A 202 -6.01 -6.38 -5.98
CA ILE A 202 -5.10 -5.64 -5.10
C ILE A 202 -5.92 -5.10 -3.93
N PRO A 203 -5.88 -5.77 -2.77
CA PRO A 203 -6.41 -5.26 -1.53
C PRO A 203 -5.72 -3.94 -1.11
N ASP A 204 -6.41 -3.14 -0.29
CA ASP A 204 -5.75 -2.09 0.47
C ASP A 204 -4.66 -2.68 1.37
N LYS A 205 -3.64 -1.90 1.65
CA LYS A 205 -2.47 -2.29 2.44
C LYS A 205 -2.79 -2.56 3.91
N LYS A 206 -3.95 -2.13 4.35
CA LYS A 206 -4.43 -2.32 5.72
C LYS A 206 -5.91 -2.62 5.76
N PHE A 207 -6.32 -3.25 6.83
CA PHE A 207 -7.73 -3.43 7.16
C PHE A 207 -8.18 -2.32 8.11
N THR A 208 -9.35 -1.75 7.84
CA THR A 208 -9.97 -0.70 8.66
C THR A 208 -11.05 -1.32 9.53
N ARG A 209 -10.92 -1.19 10.86
CA ARG A 209 -11.94 -1.69 11.79
C ARG A 209 -13.12 -0.72 11.88
N HIS A 210 -14.34 -1.27 11.79
CA HIS A 210 -15.57 -0.54 12.05
C HIS A 210 -16.60 -1.49 12.68
N GLY A 211 -17.06 -1.17 13.88
CA GLY A 211 -17.87 -2.08 14.67
C GLY A 211 -17.15 -3.42 14.91
N ASP A 212 -17.86 -4.51 14.63
CA ASP A 212 -17.35 -5.87 14.79
C ASP A 212 -16.63 -6.43 13.57
N TRP A 213 -16.47 -5.64 12.52
CA TRP A 213 -15.90 -6.05 11.24
C TRP A 213 -14.63 -5.32 10.90
N TRP A 214 -13.81 -6.00 10.13
CA TRP A 214 -12.69 -5.42 9.43
C TRP A 214 -13.08 -5.22 7.97
N TYR A 215 -12.80 -4.07 7.43
CA TYR A 215 -13.11 -3.69 6.05
C TYR A 215 -11.83 -3.50 5.26
N ASN A 216 -11.94 -3.80 3.97
CA ASN A 216 -10.90 -3.56 2.98
C ASN A 216 -11.53 -3.16 1.65
N VAL A 217 -10.77 -2.57 0.76
CA VAL A 217 -11.20 -2.29 -0.61
C VAL A 217 -10.27 -2.96 -1.59
N ILE A 218 -10.84 -3.71 -2.53
CA ILE A 218 -10.08 -4.48 -3.51
C ILE A 218 -10.19 -3.77 -4.85
N GLY A 219 -9.04 -3.37 -5.39
CA GLY A 219 -8.91 -2.94 -6.78
C GLY A 219 -8.41 -4.08 -7.68
N ASN A 220 -8.12 -3.76 -8.94
CA ASN A 220 -7.53 -4.72 -9.86
C ASN A 220 -6.47 -4.03 -10.72
N TRP A 221 -5.28 -4.61 -10.80
CA TRP A 221 -4.19 -4.10 -11.61
C TRP A 221 -4.44 -4.35 -13.10
N CYS A 222 -4.26 -3.31 -13.90
CA CYS A 222 -4.25 -3.39 -15.36
C CYS A 222 -5.56 -3.73 -16.08
N CYS A 223 -6.73 -3.62 -15.46
CA CYS A 223 -8.00 -3.80 -16.16
C CYS A 223 -8.69 -2.47 -16.46
N ARG A 224 -8.98 -2.23 -17.73
CA ARG A 224 -10.03 -1.26 -18.08
C ARG A 224 -11.35 -1.78 -17.50
N GLY A 225 -12.09 -0.92 -16.81
CA GLY A 225 -13.34 -1.31 -16.17
C GLY A 225 -13.21 -2.00 -14.81
N SER A 226 -12.00 -2.01 -14.23
CA SER A 226 -11.80 -2.46 -12.86
C SER A 226 -12.65 -1.64 -11.89
N ILE A 227 -13.67 -2.27 -11.32
CA ILE A 227 -14.56 -1.69 -10.33
C ILE A 227 -14.03 -2.05 -8.94
N PRO A 228 -13.75 -1.08 -8.04
CA PRO A 228 -13.39 -1.41 -6.67
C PRO A 228 -14.54 -2.12 -5.97
N ALA A 229 -14.22 -3.11 -5.16
CA ALA A 229 -15.17 -3.80 -4.28
C ALA A 229 -14.79 -3.52 -2.82
N VAL A 230 -15.73 -3.02 -2.04
CA VAL A 230 -15.61 -2.93 -0.58
C VAL A 230 -15.98 -4.29 0.00
N VAL A 231 -15.08 -4.83 0.81
CA VAL A 231 -15.24 -6.13 1.46
C VAL A 231 -15.15 -6.00 2.95
N ARG A 232 -15.73 -6.95 3.68
CA ARG A 232 -15.59 -7.10 5.13
C ARG A 232 -15.14 -8.50 5.50
N THR A 233 -14.57 -8.64 6.68
CA THR A 233 -14.10 -9.93 7.19
C THR A 233 -14.04 -9.93 8.71
N LYS A 234 -14.10 -11.12 9.32
CA LYS A 234 -13.82 -11.34 10.76
C LYS A 234 -12.40 -11.85 10.98
N ASN A 235 -11.81 -12.47 9.99
CA ASN A 235 -10.57 -13.24 10.14
C ASN A 235 -9.48 -12.88 9.11
N GLY A 236 -9.74 -11.97 8.17
CA GLY A 236 -8.78 -11.56 7.13
C GLY A 236 -8.60 -12.57 5.98
N ILE A 237 -9.26 -13.73 6.00
CA ILE A 237 -9.18 -14.76 4.95
C ILE A 237 -10.48 -14.88 4.19
N ASP A 238 -11.61 -14.90 4.91
CA ASP A 238 -12.94 -15.01 4.32
C ASP A 238 -13.47 -13.59 4.11
N LEU A 239 -13.37 -13.12 2.89
CA LEU A 239 -13.83 -11.79 2.50
C LEU A 239 -15.27 -11.88 2.00
N GLU A 240 -16.11 -10.95 2.42
CA GLU A 240 -17.48 -10.80 1.96
C GLU A 240 -17.64 -9.45 1.30
N VAL A 241 -18.12 -9.42 0.05
CA VAL A 241 -18.41 -8.17 -0.67
C VAL A 241 -19.60 -7.47 -0.01
N VAL A 242 -19.40 -6.21 0.36
CA VAL A 242 -20.46 -5.35 0.91
C VAL A 242 -21.13 -4.61 -0.23
N PHE A 243 -20.36 -3.96 -1.09
CA PHE A 243 -20.82 -3.31 -2.32
C PHE A 243 -19.64 -3.10 -3.30
N THR A 244 -19.98 -2.77 -4.53
CA THR A 244 -19.03 -2.37 -5.58
C THR A 244 -19.17 -0.88 -5.90
N CYS A 245 -18.13 -0.26 -6.46
CA CYS A 245 -18.10 1.18 -6.76
C CYS A 245 -17.96 1.42 -8.27
N PRO A 246 -19.01 1.24 -9.06
CA PRO A 246 -18.97 1.37 -10.52
C PRO A 246 -18.66 2.78 -11.01
N GLU A 247 -18.79 3.80 -10.17
CA GLU A 247 -18.52 5.19 -10.49
C GLU A 247 -17.02 5.48 -10.70
N PHE A 248 -16.11 4.54 -10.32
CA PHE A 248 -14.71 4.61 -10.70
C PHE A 248 -14.49 4.24 -12.17
N VAL A 249 -15.08 5.01 -13.07
CA VAL A 249 -15.15 4.74 -14.52
C VAL A 249 -13.79 4.63 -15.23
N TRP A 250 -12.70 5.11 -14.61
CA TRP A 250 -11.33 5.01 -15.13
C TRP A 250 -10.58 3.78 -14.59
N GLY A 251 -11.31 2.92 -13.89
CA GLY A 251 -10.76 1.78 -13.18
C GLY A 251 -10.01 2.17 -11.90
N ALA A 252 -9.83 1.18 -11.04
CA ALA A 252 -9.12 1.33 -9.78
C ALA A 252 -8.12 0.18 -9.62
N ALA A 253 -6.82 0.51 -9.71
CA ALA A 253 -5.75 -0.47 -9.58
C ALA A 253 -5.34 -0.65 -8.12
N GLU A 254 -4.83 0.41 -7.52
CA GLU A 254 -4.35 0.44 -6.14
C GLU A 254 -5.26 1.36 -5.34
N THR A 255 -5.93 0.80 -4.36
CA THR A 255 -6.97 1.46 -3.58
C THR A 255 -6.55 1.61 -2.13
N ALA A 256 -7.21 2.54 -1.42
CA ALA A 256 -7.22 2.63 0.03
C ALA A 256 -8.57 3.16 0.52
N MET A 257 -8.91 2.85 1.77
CA MET A 257 -10.17 3.27 2.36
C MET A 257 -10.01 3.77 3.80
N ALA A 258 -10.95 4.62 4.21
CA ALA A 258 -11.19 4.97 5.59
C ALA A 258 -12.70 5.04 5.85
N ILE A 259 -13.13 4.69 7.06
CA ILE A 259 -14.54 4.72 7.46
C ILE A 259 -14.70 5.72 8.60
N LYS A 260 -15.68 6.61 8.45
CA LYS A 260 -16.08 7.56 9.50
C LYS A 260 -17.58 7.81 9.42
N ASP A 261 -18.28 7.73 10.55
CA ASP A 261 -19.70 8.05 10.66
C ASP A 261 -20.55 7.36 9.56
N ASP A 262 -20.38 6.06 9.39
CA ASP A 262 -21.03 5.24 8.36
C ASP A 262 -20.77 5.67 6.91
N ARG A 263 -19.70 6.43 6.68
CA ARG A 263 -19.23 6.83 5.36
C ARG A 263 -17.92 6.14 5.04
N CYS A 264 -17.90 5.56 3.86
CA CYS A 264 -16.72 4.92 3.29
C CYS A 264 -16.06 5.89 2.30
N TYR A 265 -14.89 6.38 2.64
CA TYR A 265 -14.04 7.18 1.76
C TYR A 265 -13.11 6.23 1.03
N ILE A 266 -13.09 6.32 -0.29
CA ILE A 266 -12.27 5.46 -1.15
C ILE A 266 -11.39 6.35 -2.01
N ILE A 267 -10.09 6.08 -1.98
CA ILE A 267 -9.11 6.69 -2.86
C ILE A 267 -8.48 5.60 -3.73
N ALA A 268 -8.32 5.88 -5.01
CA ALA A 268 -7.80 4.89 -5.95
C ALA A 268 -6.88 5.52 -6.99
N ARG A 269 -5.80 4.82 -7.30
CA ARG A 269 -5.02 5.05 -8.50
C ARG A 269 -5.76 4.46 -9.70
N THR A 270 -5.78 5.18 -10.82
CA THR A 270 -6.38 4.67 -12.05
C THR A 270 -5.66 3.45 -12.62
N ALA A 271 -6.42 2.57 -13.28
CA ALA A 271 -5.91 1.36 -13.94
C ALA A 271 -5.37 1.65 -15.35
N ARG A 272 -4.46 2.64 -15.47
CA ARG A 272 -3.79 3.04 -16.71
C ARG A 272 -4.73 3.26 -17.91
N PRO A 273 -5.71 4.20 -17.83
CA PRO A 273 -6.57 4.51 -18.96
C PRO A 273 -5.72 4.96 -20.16
N SER A 274 -6.21 4.69 -21.38
CA SER A 274 -5.53 5.07 -22.62
C SER A 274 -5.40 6.59 -22.75
N ASP A 275 -6.45 7.33 -22.35
CA ASP A 275 -6.40 8.79 -22.23
C ASP A 275 -5.54 9.16 -21.02
N LYS A 276 -4.35 9.67 -21.29
CA LYS A 276 -3.39 10.08 -20.27
C LYS A 276 -3.91 11.19 -19.36
N SER A 277 -4.84 12.03 -19.83
CA SER A 277 -5.46 13.09 -19.03
C SER A 277 -6.29 12.54 -17.85
N LYS A 278 -6.78 11.31 -17.99
CA LYS A 278 -7.57 10.60 -16.98
C LYS A 278 -6.73 9.82 -15.98
N ARG A 279 -5.43 9.71 -16.22
CA ARG A 279 -4.52 9.07 -15.26
C ARG A 279 -4.37 9.90 -14.00
N GLY A 280 -4.21 9.22 -12.87
CA GLY A 280 -3.99 9.88 -11.59
C GLY A 280 -4.63 9.15 -10.42
N VAL A 281 -4.93 9.93 -9.39
CA VAL A 281 -5.58 9.48 -8.15
C VAL A 281 -6.95 10.13 -8.08
N TYR A 282 -7.96 9.31 -7.81
CA TYR A 282 -9.36 9.70 -7.69
C TYR A 282 -9.87 9.34 -6.29
N MET A 283 -10.78 10.17 -5.80
CA MET A 283 -11.42 9.97 -4.50
C MET A 283 -12.94 10.05 -4.63
N GLY A 284 -13.63 9.09 -4.00
CA GLY A 284 -15.07 9.03 -3.87
C GLY A 284 -15.52 8.83 -2.43
N CYS A 285 -16.79 9.03 -2.17
CA CYS A 285 -17.41 8.80 -0.86
C CYS A 285 -18.73 8.03 -1.04
N TYR A 286 -18.92 7.00 -0.22
CA TYR A 286 -20.06 6.09 -0.28
C TYR A 286 -20.68 5.90 1.10
N SER A 287 -21.96 5.60 1.14
CA SER A 287 -22.61 5.08 2.33
C SER A 287 -22.14 3.65 2.59
N LEU A 288 -21.75 3.35 3.83
CA LEU A 288 -21.29 2.00 4.20
C LEU A 288 -22.48 1.03 4.32
N THR A 289 -23.68 1.56 4.63
CA THR A 289 -24.89 0.76 4.87
C THR A 289 -25.43 0.13 3.59
N ASP A 290 -25.50 0.89 2.51
CA ASP A 290 -26.18 0.49 1.26
C ASP A 290 -25.32 0.66 0.00
N GLY A 291 -24.10 1.19 0.13
CA GLY A 291 -23.20 1.41 -0.99
C GLY A 291 -23.58 2.61 -1.87
N GLU A 292 -24.56 3.46 -1.46
CA GLU A 292 -24.94 4.66 -2.21
C GLU A 292 -23.73 5.57 -2.44
N CYS A 293 -23.53 6.01 -3.68
CA CYS A 293 -22.49 6.96 -4.02
C CYS A 293 -22.87 8.38 -3.57
N LEU A 294 -22.37 8.78 -2.40
CA LEU A 294 -22.62 10.10 -1.82
C LEU A 294 -21.80 11.20 -2.51
N ARG A 295 -20.66 10.84 -3.05
CA ARG A 295 -19.83 11.70 -3.91
C ARG A 295 -19.13 10.87 -4.97
N LYS A 296 -19.43 11.18 -6.24
CA LYS A 296 -18.75 10.54 -7.38
C LYS A 296 -17.25 10.77 -7.34
N PRO A 297 -16.45 9.76 -7.74
CA PRO A 297 -15.00 9.89 -7.79
C PRO A 297 -14.56 11.09 -8.63
N TYR A 298 -13.72 11.91 -8.06
CA TYR A 298 -13.10 13.06 -8.72
C TYR A 298 -11.59 13.03 -8.58
N LYS A 299 -10.89 13.62 -9.52
CA LYS A 299 -9.42 13.61 -9.58
C LYS A 299 -8.83 14.56 -8.52
N ILE A 300 -7.96 14.04 -7.66
CA ILE A 300 -7.27 14.80 -6.62
C ILE A 300 -5.74 14.85 -6.83
N GLY A 301 -5.19 13.92 -7.59
CA GLY A 301 -3.77 13.86 -7.93
C GLY A 301 -3.55 13.49 -9.39
N SER A 302 -2.50 14.05 -10.01
CA SER A 302 -2.18 13.83 -11.43
C SER A 302 -1.21 12.66 -11.66
N VAL A 303 -0.60 12.13 -10.60
CA VAL A 303 0.40 11.06 -10.68
C VAL A 303 -0.19 9.72 -10.29
N GLU A 304 0.08 8.71 -11.10
CA GLU A 304 -0.28 7.33 -10.81
C GLU A 304 0.67 6.76 -9.73
N SER A 305 0.31 6.93 -8.48
CA SER A 305 1.00 6.37 -7.31
C SER A 305 -0.03 5.79 -6.35
N ARG A 306 0.35 4.75 -5.61
CA ARG A 306 -0.53 4.13 -4.61
C ARG A 306 -0.81 5.11 -3.49
N PRO A 307 -2.04 5.57 -3.32
CA PRO A 307 -2.43 6.50 -2.27
C PRO A 307 -2.70 5.78 -0.95
N ASP A 308 -2.99 6.55 0.10
CA ASP A 308 -3.50 6.01 1.35
C ASP A 308 -4.49 6.94 2.04
N LEU A 309 -5.33 6.38 2.92
CA LEU A 309 -6.29 7.09 3.77
C LEU A 309 -6.09 6.72 5.24
N LEU A 310 -6.26 7.68 6.14
CA LEU A 310 -6.22 7.46 7.59
C LEU A 310 -7.37 8.21 8.27
N LEU A 311 -8.11 7.52 9.13
CA LEU A 311 -8.95 8.15 10.14
C LEU A 311 -8.11 8.42 11.39
N PHE A 312 -7.94 9.69 11.76
CA PHE A 312 -7.14 10.10 12.91
C PHE A 312 -7.80 11.26 13.64
N LYS A 313 -8.00 11.11 14.95
CA LYS A 313 -8.67 12.13 15.82
C LYS A 313 -9.97 12.65 15.20
N GLY A 314 -10.79 11.76 14.67
CA GLY A 314 -12.07 12.08 14.05
C GLY A 314 -12.00 12.81 12.70
N LYS A 315 -10.84 12.88 12.06
CA LYS A 315 -10.62 13.46 10.73
C LYS A 315 -10.10 12.43 9.76
N VAL A 316 -10.49 12.53 8.51
CA VAL A 316 -9.96 11.68 7.43
C VAL A 316 -8.84 12.43 6.73
N TYR A 317 -7.71 11.76 6.58
CA TYR A 317 -6.53 12.26 5.87
C TYR A 317 -6.24 11.39 4.66
N ALA A 318 -5.90 12.02 3.53
CA ALA A 318 -5.49 11.36 2.29
C ALA A 318 -4.04 11.73 1.96
N MET A 319 -3.20 10.73 1.67
CA MET A 319 -1.82 10.94 1.24
C MET A 319 -1.61 10.40 -0.17
N TYR A 320 -1.04 11.21 -1.05
CA TYR A 320 -0.84 10.88 -2.47
C TYR A 320 0.21 11.79 -3.13
N ASN A 321 0.67 11.41 -4.31
CA ASN A 321 1.56 12.23 -5.12
C ASN A 321 0.75 13.14 -6.06
N THR A 322 1.21 14.37 -6.27
CA THR A 322 0.48 15.39 -7.07
C THR A 322 1.11 15.69 -8.40
N ASP A 323 2.42 15.77 -8.49
CA ASP A 323 3.12 16.17 -9.71
C ASP A 323 4.12 15.10 -10.15
N PRO A 324 4.32 14.93 -11.47
CA PRO A 324 5.16 13.89 -12.00
C PRO A 324 6.65 14.02 -11.67
N SER A 325 7.18 15.23 -11.50
CA SER A 325 8.63 15.32 -11.37
C SER A 325 9.14 16.58 -10.66
N TYR A 326 10.07 16.38 -9.76
CA TYR A 326 11.05 17.36 -9.34
C TYR A 326 12.24 17.29 -10.30
N VAL A 327 12.84 18.44 -10.61
CA VAL A 327 14.08 18.50 -11.40
C VAL A 327 15.18 18.94 -10.46
N THR A 328 16.21 18.13 -10.29
CA THR A 328 17.39 18.46 -9.46
C THR A 328 18.19 19.61 -10.12
N GLU A 329 19.12 20.19 -9.37
CA GLU A 329 20.02 21.23 -9.90
C GLU A 329 20.84 20.72 -11.09
N GLU A 330 21.15 19.41 -11.13
CA GLU A 330 21.83 18.75 -12.26
C GLU A 330 20.89 18.41 -13.43
N GLY A 331 19.64 18.87 -13.39
CA GLY A 331 18.64 18.62 -14.44
C GLY A 331 18.01 17.22 -14.45
N LYS A 332 18.24 16.41 -13.42
CA LYS A 332 17.66 15.05 -13.31
C LYS A 332 16.21 15.14 -12.85
N ARG A 333 15.30 14.45 -13.54
CA ARG A 333 13.90 14.32 -13.11
C ARG A 333 13.75 13.25 -12.03
N VAL A 334 13.14 13.60 -10.91
CA VAL A 334 12.77 12.69 -9.83
C VAL A 334 11.25 12.51 -9.84
N TYR A 335 10.79 11.34 -10.23
CA TYR A 335 9.35 11.01 -10.27
C TYR A 335 8.79 10.81 -8.88
N ARG A 336 7.49 11.15 -8.68
CA ARG A 336 6.77 10.97 -7.41
C ARG A 336 7.46 11.68 -6.23
N SER A 337 8.03 12.83 -6.50
CA SER A 337 8.77 13.63 -5.54
C SER A 337 7.91 14.63 -4.78
N ARG A 338 6.70 14.95 -5.28
CA ARG A 338 5.74 15.82 -4.58
C ARG A 338 4.70 14.98 -3.88
N ILE A 339 4.60 15.18 -2.58
CA ILE A 339 3.68 14.51 -1.69
C ILE A 339 2.66 15.52 -1.22
N ARG A 340 1.39 15.14 -1.26
CA ARG A 340 0.31 15.91 -0.66
C ARG A 340 -0.37 15.09 0.41
N LEU A 341 -0.54 15.71 1.57
CA LEU A 341 -1.44 15.27 2.62
C LEU A 341 -2.64 16.20 2.64
N SER A 342 -3.84 15.64 2.56
CA SER A 342 -5.09 16.41 2.54
C SER A 342 -6.00 16.00 3.68
N GLU A 343 -6.59 16.96 4.38
CA GLU A 343 -7.71 16.73 5.29
C GLU A 343 -9.00 16.71 4.47
N ILE A 344 -9.83 15.70 4.68
CA ILE A 344 -11.02 15.43 3.88
C ILE A 344 -12.26 15.80 4.67
N MET A 345 -13.17 16.54 4.05
CA MET A 345 -14.49 16.90 4.60
C MET A 345 -15.45 15.71 4.62
N LYS A 346 -16.55 15.87 5.33
CA LYS A 346 -17.60 14.86 5.46
C LYS A 346 -18.17 14.43 4.09
N ASP A 347 -18.24 15.32 3.12
CA ASP A 347 -18.72 15.03 1.76
C ASP A 347 -17.66 14.40 0.85
N GLY A 348 -16.46 14.13 1.36
CA GLY A 348 -15.34 13.58 0.58
C GLY A 348 -14.54 14.64 -0.19
N SER A 349 -14.82 15.94 -0.07
CA SER A 349 -14.00 16.99 -0.67
C SER A 349 -12.75 17.32 0.16
N VAL A 350 -11.74 17.91 -0.47
CA VAL A 350 -10.54 18.38 0.25
C VAL A 350 -10.87 19.67 1.00
N LEU A 351 -10.67 19.66 2.32
CA LEU A 351 -10.79 20.86 3.17
C LEU A 351 -9.53 21.72 3.10
N ARG A 352 -8.38 21.10 3.33
CA ARG A 352 -7.07 21.73 3.28
C ARG A 352 -6.00 20.72 2.89
N ALA A 353 -4.89 21.19 2.40
CA ALA A 353 -3.79 20.33 2.02
C ALA A 353 -2.44 20.95 2.38
N TRP A 354 -1.50 20.07 2.70
CA TRP A 354 -0.08 20.38 2.83
C TRP A 354 0.66 19.68 1.70
N GLU A 355 1.71 20.31 1.22
CA GLU A 355 2.53 19.74 0.15
C GLU A 355 4.02 19.91 0.47
N ILE A 356 4.79 18.88 0.18
CA ILE A 356 6.24 18.91 0.25
C ILE A 356 6.83 18.36 -1.05
N SER A 357 7.93 18.94 -1.49
CA SER A 357 8.77 18.38 -2.56
C SER A 357 10.00 17.73 -1.95
N SER A 358 10.30 16.51 -2.38
CA SER A 358 11.46 15.76 -1.97
C SER A 358 12.47 15.67 -3.12
N PRO A 359 13.78 15.72 -2.85
CA PRO A 359 14.82 15.52 -3.87
C PRO A 359 14.90 14.07 -4.36
N TYR A 360 14.13 13.16 -3.76
CA TYR A 360 14.04 11.75 -4.14
C TYR A 360 12.59 11.27 -4.18
N SER A 361 12.36 10.11 -4.80
CA SER A 361 11.04 9.51 -4.91
C SER A 361 10.52 9.06 -3.54
N ILE A 362 9.26 9.38 -3.25
CA ILE A 362 8.52 8.91 -2.07
C ILE A 362 7.15 8.42 -2.51
N GLN A 363 6.80 7.19 -2.18
CA GLN A 363 5.60 6.54 -2.69
C GLN A 363 5.15 5.35 -1.84
N TYR A 364 4.01 4.75 -2.17
CA TYR A 364 3.47 3.55 -1.51
C TYR A 364 3.28 3.75 0.00
N TYR A 365 2.49 4.74 0.34
CA TYR A 365 2.19 5.13 1.71
C TYR A 365 1.35 4.08 2.43
N CYS A 366 1.60 3.89 3.73
CA CYS A 366 0.71 3.16 4.63
C CYS A 366 0.67 3.90 5.98
N MET A 367 -0.39 4.65 6.20
CA MET A 367 -0.61 5.43 7.40
C MET A 367 -1.37 4.60 8.45
N ASN A 368 -0.95 4.67 9.70
CA ASN A 368 -1.57 3.96 10.81
C ASN A 368 -1.75 4.88 12.02
N GLU A 369 -2.74 4.60 12.84
CA GLU A 369 -2.93 5.20 14.14
C GLU A 369 -2.54 4.22 15.23
N HIS A 370 -1.88 4.70 16.29
CA HIS A 370 -1.62 3.94 17.50
C HIS A 370 -1.55 4.87 18.69
N LYS A 371 -2.46 4.65 19.67
CA LYS A 371 -2.51 5.41 20.95
C LYS A 371 -2.48 6.93 20.76
N GLY A 372 -3.31 7.43 19.83
CA GLY A 372 -3.46 8.86 19.56
C GLY A 372 -2.31 9.51 18.81
N LYS A 373 -1.41 8.71 18.23
CA LYS A 373 -0.32 9.13 17.34
C LYS A 373 -0.51 8.53 15.97
N ALA A 374 -0.14 9.29 14.94
CA ALA A 374 -0.15 8.81 13.55
C ALA A 374 1.26 8.41 13.12
N TYR A 375 1.35 7.36 12.33
CA TYR A 375 2.60 6.81 11.80
C TYR A 375 2.47 6.54 10.32
N LEU A 376 3.60 6.58 9.62
CA LEU A 376 3.67 6.36 8.19
C LEU A 376 4.82 5.42 7.86
N SER A 377 4.54 4.37 7.10
CA SER A 377 5.56 3.66 6.33
C SER A 377 5.44 4.01 4.86
N PHE A 378 6.54 4.09 4.15
CA PHE A 378 6.59 4.44 2.74
C PHE A 378 7.85 3.90 2.06
N VAL A 379 7.80 3.83 0.73
CA VAL A 379 8.97 3.52 -0.10
C VAL A 379 9.67 4.83 -0.46
N GLU A 380 10.98 4.88 -0.28
CA GLU A 380 11.80 6.02 -0.63
C GLU A 380 13.07 5.62 -1.39
N ASP A 381 13.61 6.52 -2.21
CA ASP A 381 14.86 6.32 -2.96
C ASP A 381 15.88 7.43 -2.66
N ARG A 382 16.24 7.61 -1.36
CA ARG A 382 17.20 8.63 -0.95
C ARG A 382 18.63 8.38 -1.42
N PHE A 383 18.94 7.18 -1.85
CA PHE A 383 20.27 6.85 -2.37
C PHE A 383 20.38 6.98 -3.89
N LEU A 384 19.37 7.60 -4.55
CA LEU A 384 19.37 7.97 -5.98
C LEU A 384 19.97 6.88 -6.88
N ARG A 385 19.52 5.64 -6.70
CA ARG A 385 19.85 4.59 -7.64
C ARG A 385 19.10 4.88 -8.93
N ALA A 386 19.84 5.36 -9.92
CA ALA A 386 19.31 5.86 -11.18
C ALA A 386 18.26 4.90 -11.76
N ASN A 387 17.09 5.44 -12.09
CA ASN A 387 15.96 4.82 -12.78
C ASN A 387 15.09 3.82 -11.99
N SER A 388 15.24 3.61 -10.68
CA SER A 388 14.37 2.69 -9.98
C SER A 388 13.15 3.42 -9.37
N TYR A 389 11.96 2.92 -9.66
CA TYR A 389 10.72 3.25 -8.92
C TYR A 389 10.70 2.65 -7.51
N LYS A 390 11.82 2.23 -6.96
CA LYS A 390 11.97 1.27 -5.90
C LYS A 390 13.14 1.67 -5.04
N GLY A 391 12.95 1.59 -3.75
CA GLY A 391 13.92 2.06 -2.80
C GLY A 391 13.90 1.26 -1.50
N ASN A 392 14.17 1.94 -0.43
CA ASN A 392 14.10 1.40 0.91
C ASN A 392 12.69 1.61 1.49
N ILE A 393 12.34 0.84 2.50
CA ILE A 393 11.17 1.12 3.33
C ILE A 393 11.60 2.02 4.47
N ALA A 394 10.90 3.12 4.61
CA ALA A 394 11.07 4.08 5.68
C ALA A 394 9.84 4.12 6.60
N PHE A 395 10.05 4.48 7.86
CA PHE A 395 9.01 4.58 8.87
C PHE A 395 9.20 5.84 9.71
N ILE A 396 8.13 6.57 10.01
CA ILE A 396 8.15 7.82 10.77
C ILE A 396 6.84 8.06 11.52
N GLN A 397 6.90 8.83 12.62
CA GLN A 397 5.73 9.41 13.27
C GLN A 397 5.33 10.70 12.54
N LEU A 398 4.03 10.92 12.37
CA LEU A 398 3.45 12.13 11.80
C LEU A 398 2.98 13.09 12.89
N ASP A 399 3.18 14.36 12.69
CA ASP A 399 2.66 15.45 13.54
C ASP A 399 1.31 15.96 13.00
N LEU A 400 0.21 15.21 13.29
CA LEU A 400 -1.17 15.47 12.84
C LEU A 400 -2.08 15.98 13.94
#